data_81fe775e1f2d2e853f041ecbac32ef68
#
_entry.id   81fe775e1f2d2e853f041ecbac32ef68
#
_cell.length_a   1.000
_cell.length_b   1.000
_cell.length_c   1.000
_cell.angle_alpha   90.00
_cell.angle_beta   90.00
_cell.angle_gamma   90.00
#
_symmetry.space_group_name_H-M   'P 1'
#
loop_
_entity.id
_entity.type
_entity.pdbx_description
1 polymer ?
#
loop_
_entity_poly.entity_id
_entity_poly.type
_entity_poly.pdbx_seq_one_letter_code
_entity_poly.pdbx_strand_id
1 'polypeptide(L)'
;MIPQPTLEQMRGELRISEEFLARYNRPGPRYTSYPTAPVWNDTFGPVDLEAVHAGAEAAKTPVSLYMHLPFCESLCLFCACNVIIQKDKNVSIPYFDVLKKEIARVGEAVSGQREVVQFHWGGGTPTYSTPAQLEDLFGYTKERFTFSPDAEIGIEVDPRVTSREHLETLRRLGFNRLSMGIQDFYEAVQRAINRIQPYEMTRDLIQTARNLGFDSINVDLIYGLPYQTAETFAHTVDQIIELAPDRIALFSYAHVPWLKKQQGSFAAHLPEGMQKFEIFRTGLLKLVAAGYLYIGMDHFATPGDELATAQANRTLHRNFQGYTTKAGADLYGMGVTAISGFSDAYAQNFRELAAWEKAVAERGIATMRGYHLSAEDRLRREVISRLLCHTVIPKREISEAFAIDFDEHFAPELQRLELPRDDGLLIIERDEIRATWLGRIFIRNLAMLFDPYLEQQQLNAKPLFSKTL
;
A
#
# COMPACT_ATOMS: atom_id res chain seq x y z
N MET A 1 16.69 16.10 -7.08
CA MET A 1 15.80 15.18 -7.85
C MET A 1 16.65 14.50 -8.90
N ILE A 2 16.61 13.18 -9.01
CA ILE A 2 17.16 12.52 -10.20
C ILE A 2 16.22 12.90 -11.35
N PRO A 3 16.69 13.63 -12.38
CA PRO A 3 15.81 14.00 -13.48
C PRO A 3 15.22 12.72 -14.10
N GLN A 4 13.94 12.76 -14.40
CA GLN A 4 13.29 11.65 -15.09
C GLN A 4 13.93 11.56 -16.49
N PRO A 5 14.44 10.38 -16.93
CA PRO A 5 15.05 10.26 -18.23
C PRO A 5 14.03 10.57 -19.34
N THR A 6 14.51 10.90 -20.52
CA THR A 6 13.62 11.02 -21.69
C THR A 6 12.94 9.68 -22.00
N LEU A 7 11.80 9.71 -22.66
CA LEU A 7 11.09 8.48 -23.09
C LEU A 7 11.99 7.55 -23.92
N GLU A 8 12.88 8.11 -24.73
CA GLU A 8 13.81 7.34 -25.55
C GLU A 8 14.85 6.62 -24.67
N GLN A 9 15.41 7.32 -23.69
CA GLN A 9 16.31 6.72 -22.70
C GLN A 9 15.62 5.61 -21.91
N MET A 10 14.40 5.87 -21.41
CA MET A 10 13.62 4.83 -20.71
C MET A 10 13.36 3.60 -21.57
N ARG A 11 12.99 3.79 -22.84
CA ARG A 11 12.79 2.68 -23.79
C ARG A 11 14.07 1.88 -23.99
N GLY A 12 15.22 2.54 -24.01
CA GLY A 12 16.53 1.89 -24.10
C GLY A 12 16.87 1.06 -22.88
N GLU A 13 16.79 1.66 -21.70
CA GLU A 13 17.11 1.01 -20.42
C GLU A 13 16.15 -0.15 -20.08
N LEU A 14 14.87 -0.08 -20.50
CA LEU A 14 13.91 -1.16 -20.30
C LEU A 14 13.99 -2.29 -21.33
N ARG A 15 15.02 -2.31 -22.19
CA ARG A 15 15.35 -3.46 -23.05
C ARG A 15 16.26 -4.43 -22.28
N ILE A 16 15.67 -5.15 -21.35
CA ILE A 16 16.39 -6.14 -20.53
C ILE A 16 16.31 -7.54 -21.16
N SER A 17 17.28 -8.40 -20.87
CA SER A 17 17.26 -9.80 -21.29
C SER A 17 16.40 -10.66 -20.36
N GLU A 18 16.00 -11.84 -20.84
CA GLU A 18 15.33 -12.85 -20.01
C GLU A 18 16.19 -13.27 -18.80
N GLU A 19 17.50 -13.38 -19.00
CA GLU A 19 18.45 -13.72 -17.95
C GLU A 19 18.47 -12.63 -16.85
N PHE A 20 18.52 -11.35 -17.27
CA PHE A 20 18.47 -10.23 -16.34
C PHE A 20 17.15 -10.25 -15.55
N LEU A 21 16.01 -10.41 -16.25
CA LEU A 21 14.71 -10.48 -15.60
C LEU A 21 14.64 -11.66 -14.62
N ALA A 22 15.11 -12.84 -14.99
CA ALA A 22 15.11 -14.03 -14.13
C ALA A 22 15.94 -13.81 -12.85
N ARG A 23 17.05 -13.06 -12.95
CA ARG A 23 17.91 -12.71 -11.79
C ARG A 23 17.18 -11.87 -10.75
N TYR A 24 16.35 -10.93 -11.18
CA TYR A 24 15.69 -9.96 -10.29
C TYR A 24 14.21 -10.25 -10.03
N ASN A 25 13.52 -11.06 -10.82
CA ASN A 25 12.13 -11.42 -10.58
C ASN A 25 12.00 -12.53 -9.52
N ARG A 26 12.31 -12.20 -8.27
CA ARG A 26 12.33 -13.12 -7.12
C ARG A 26 11.14 -12.84 -6.18
N PRO A 27 10.70 -13.83 -5.38
CA PRO A 27 9.78 -13.58 -4.28
C PRO A 27 10.36 -12.55 -3.30
N GLY A 28 9.58 -11.55 -2.95
CA GLY A 28 10.04 -10.50 -2.03
C GLY A 28 8.93 -9.62 -1.48
N PRO A 29 9.14 -9.03 -0.30
CA PRO A 29 8.15 -8.19 0.38
C PRO A 29 7.93 -6.85 -0.34
N ARG A 30 6.80 -6.22 -0.06
CA ARG A 30 6.51 -4.86 -0.51
C ARG A 30 7.01 -3.78 0.46
N TYR A 31 7.58 -4.18 1.57
CA TYR A 31 8.08 -3.29 2.63
C TYR A 31 7.11 -2.18 3.04
N THR A 32 5.89 -2.57 3.35
CA THR A 32 4.92 -1.71 4.03
C THR A 32 5.22 -1.60 5.53
N SER A 33 6.12 -2.43 6.02
CA SER A 33 6.78 -2.40 7.32
C SER A 33 8.18 -3.00 7.22
N TYR A 34 9.02 -2.70 8.18
CA TYR A 34 10.27 -3.42 8.43
C TYR A 34 10.50 -3.51 9.96
N PRO A 35 10.67 -4.73 10.53
CA PRO A 35 10.53 -6.03 9.87
C PRO A 35 9.14 -6.28 9.29
N THR A 36 9.07 -7.17 8.29
CA THR A 36 7.81 -7.50 7.62
C THR A 36 6.89 -8.34 8.50
N ALA A 37 5.58 -8.27 8.28
CA ALA A 37 4.57 -8.93 9.11
C ALA A 37 4.78 -10.46 9.37
N PRO A 38 5.39 -11.27 8.47
CA PRO A 38 5.76 -12.65 8.79
C PRO A 38 6.78 -12.84 9.92
N VAL A 39 7.54 -11.79 10.29
CA VAL A 39 8.50 -11.82 11.41
C VAL A 39 7.80 -11.62 12.77
N TRP A 40 6.63 -10.98 12.78
CA TRP A 40 5.91 -10.64 14.00
C TRP A 40 5.40 -11.88 14.71
N ASN A 41 5.32 -11.80 16.04
CA ASN A 41 4.99 -12.94 16.90
C ASN A 41 3.82 -12.63 17.85
N ASP A 42 3.30 -13.67 18.48
CA ASP A 42 2.16 -13.65 19.39
C ASP A 42 2.55 -13.39 20.87
N THR A 43 3.84 -13.18 21.15
CA THR A 43 4.29 -12.73 22.47
C THR A 43 3.97 -11.25 22.69
N PHE A 44 3.78 -10.49 21.61
CA PHE A 44 3.27 -9.13 21.67
C PHE A 44 1.74 -9.17 21.77
N GLY A 45 1.21 -8.70 22.89
CA GLY A 45 -0.22 -8.73 23.18
C GLY A 45 -0.83 -7.36 23.47
N PRO A 46 -2.07 -7.35 24.01
CA PRO A 46 -2.77 -6.12 24.35
C PRO A 46 -2.04 -5.20 25.33
N VAL A 47 -1.31 -5.77 26.32
CA VAL A 47 -0.55 -5.00 27.31
C VAL A 47 0.62 -4.26 26.65
N ASP A 48 1.30 -4.91 25.70
CA ASP A 48 2.37 -4.27 24.93
C ASP A 48 1.83 -3.11 24.09
N LEU A 49 0.68 -3.31 23.43
CA LEU A 49 0.04 -2.26 22.64
C LEU A 49 -0.37 -1.07 23.52
N GLU A 50 -0.91 -1.29 24.72
CA GLU A 50 -1.24 -0.22 25.66
C GLU A 50 -0.01 0.56 26.10
N ALA A 51 1.12 -0.10 26.33
CA ALA A 51 2.39 0.56 26.63
C ALA A 51 2.89 1.40 25.44
N VAL A 52 2.76 0.88 24.21
CA VAL A 52 3.10 1.63 22.98
C VAL A 52 2.20 2.85 22.83
N HIS A 53 0.88 2.73 23.06
CA HIS A 53 -0.05 3.87 23.05
C HIS A 53 0.35 4.96 24.06
N ALA A 54 0.73 4.57 25.27
CA ALA A 54 1.19 5.53 26.30
C ALA A 54 2.49 6.24 25.87
N GLY A 55 3.42 5.53 25.23
CA GLY A 55 4.64 6.11 24.65
C GLY A 55 4.36 7.10 23.54
N ALA A 56 3.47 6.74 22.61
CA ALA A 56 3.02 7.58 21.52
C ALA A 56 2.30 8.85 22.02
N GLU A 57 1.49 8.70 23.08
CA GLU A 57 0.81 9.85 23.73
C GLU A 57 1.84 10.80 24.38
N ALA A 58 2.86 10.27 25.04
CA ALA A 58 3.93 11.08 25.62
C ALA A 58 4.75 11.84 24.57
N ALA A 59 4.96 11.23 23.40
CA ALA A 59 5.67 11.82 22.26
C ALA A 59 4.84 12.87 21.51
N LYS A 60 3.52 12.89 21.69
CA LYS A 60 2.57 13.79 20.99
C LYS A 60 2.66 13.73 19.48
N THR A 61 2.94 12.54 18.91
CA THR A 61 3.00 12.35 17.46
C THR A 61 1.63 12.55 16.82
N PRO A 62 1.55 13.06 15.57
CA PRO A 62 0.29 13.13 14.83
C PRO A 62 -0.33 11.74 14.66
N VAL A 63 -1.63 11.69 14.41
CA VAL A 63 -2.40 10.44 14.32
C VAL A 63 -2.82 10.15 12.88
N SER A 64 -2.59 8.93 12.43
CA SER A 64 -3.20 8.34 11.25
C SER A 64 -4.17 7.24 11.70
N LEU A 65 -5.40 7.24 11.21
CA LEU A 65 -6.39 6.21 11.53
C LEU A 65 -6.68 5.36 10.29
N TYR A 66 -6.65 4.05 10.46
CA TYR A 66 -7.12 3.09 9.46
C TYR A 66 -8.25 2.25 10.03
N MET A 67 -9.35 2.11 9.30
CA MET A 67 -10.41 1.19 9.68
C MET A 67 -10.65 0.18 8.57
N HIS A 68 -10.58 -1.10 8.93
CA HIS A 68 -10.82 -2.19 8.01
C HIS A 68 -12.31 -2.53 7.95
N LEU A 69 -12.94 -2.33 6.81
CA LEU A 69 -14.34 -2.70 6.53
C LEU A 69 -14.35 -3.91 5.60
N PRO A 70 -14.56 -5.15 6.12
CA PRO A 70 -14.20 -6.38 5.39
C PRO A 70 -15.22 -6.83 4.34
N PHE A 71 -16.38 -6.21 4.23
CA PHE A 71 -17.48 -6.75 3.42
C PHE A 71 -17.35 -6.42 1.94
N CYS A 72 -17.72 -7.42 1.09
CA CYS A 72 -17.90 -7.29 -0.35
C CYS A 72 -19.14 -8.05 -0.80
N GLU A 73 -19.83 -7.59 -1.86
CA GLU A 73 -20.98 -8.30 -2.43
C GLU A 73 -20.59 -9.55 -3.23
N SER A 74 -19.39 -9.54 -3.83
CA SER A 74 -18.87 -10.62 -4.65
C SER A 74 -17.37 -10.79 -4.49
N LEU A 75 -16.87 -12.01 -4.66
CA LEU A 75 -15.45 -12.31 -4.63
C LEU A 75 -14.82 -12.06 -5.99
N CYS A 76 -13.88 -11.09 -6.04
CA CYS A 76 -12.96 -10.97 -7.17
C CYS A 76 -11.89 -12.05 -7.05
N LEU A 77 -11.69 -12.87 -8.07
CA LEU A 77 -10.85 -14.06 -7.97
C LEU A 77 -9.35 -13.75 -7.82
N PHE A 78 -8.90 -12.55 -8.19
CA PHE A 78 -7.53 -12.10 -7.98
C PHE A 78 -7.25 -11.65 -6.54
N CYS A 79 -8.29 -11.35 -5.75
CA CYS A 79 -8.17 -10.62 -4.49
C CYS A 79 -7.42 -11.43 -3.42
N ALA A 80 -6.45 -10.77 -2.78
CA ALA A 80 -5.69 -11.31 -1.65
C ALA A 80 -6.10 -10.71 -0.29
N CYS A 81 -6.98 -9.72 -0.26
CA CYS A 81 -7.43 -9.06 0.97
C CYS A 81 -8.18 -10.00 1.91
N ASN A 82 -8.29 -9.59 3.16
CA ASN A 82 -9.14 -10.25 4.14
C ASN A 82 -10.57 -9.72 3.98
N VAL A 83 -11.41 -10.48 3.27
CA VAL A 83 -12.77 -10.06 2.91
C VAL A 83 -13.81 -11.07 3.36
N ILE A 84 -15.01 -10.58 3.61
CA ILE A 84 -16.22 -11.36 3.95
C ILE A 84 -17.23 -11.11 2.85
N ILE A 85 -17.56 -12.16 2.10
CA ILE A 85 -18.53 -12.07 1.01
C ILE A 85 -19.94 -12.23 1.54
N GLN A 86 -20.74 -11.18 1.40
CA GLN A 86 -22.14 -11.15 1.83
C GLN A 86 -22.96 -10.25 0.91
N LYS A 87 -24.24 -10.62 0.67
CA LYS A 87 -25.17 -9.82 -0.11
C LYS A 87 -26.08 -8.95 0.77
N ASP A 88 -26.38 -9.43 1.98
CA ASP A 88 -27.20 -8.69 2.95
C ASP A 88 -26.34 -7.61 3.63
N LYS A 89 -26.66 -6.36 3.34
CA LYS A 89 -25.91 -5.19 3.87
C LYS A 89 -26.11 -5.00 5.39
N ASN A 90 -27.12 -5.63 5.98
CA ASN A 90 -27.37 -5.52 7.42
C ASN A 90 -26.29 -6.23 8.26
N VAL A 91 -25.51 -7.14 7.68
CA VAL A 91 -24.39 -7.80 8.39
C VAL A 91 -23.28 -6.82 8.82
N SER A 92 -23.22 -5.63 8.21
CA SER A 92 -22.30 -4.57 8.65
C SER A 92 -22.70 -3.92 9.98
N ILE A 93 -23.99 -3.96 10.36
CA ILE A 93 -24.50 -3.32 11.59
C ILE A 93 -23.82 -3.90 12.84
N PRO A 94 -23.92 -5.23 13.12
CA PRO A 94 -23.26 -5.78 14.30
C PRO A 94 -21.73 -5.62 14.26
N TYR A 95 -21.12 -5.65 13.07
CA TYR A 95 -19.71 -5.37 12.92
C TYR A 95 -19.38 -3.93 13.36
N PHE A 96 -20.16 -2.93 12.94
CA PHE A 96 -19.98 -1.54 13.32
C PHE A 96 -20.21 -1.31 14.81
N ASP A 97 -21.13 -2.01 15.44
CA ASP A 97 -21.35 -1.94 16.88
C ASP A 97 -20.10 -2.40 17.67
N VAL A 98 -19.43 -3.44 17.20
CA VAL A 98 -18.17 -3.92 17.78
C VAL A 98 -17.03 -2.95 17.45
N LEU A 99 -16.93 -2.48 16.20
CA LEU A 99 -15.90 -1.53 15.76
C LEU A 99 -15.98 -0.21 16.55
N LYS A 100 -17.18 0.28 16.86
CA LYS A 100 -17.38 1.46 17.72
C LYS A 100 -16.80 1.27 19.12
N LYS A 101 -16.83 0.07 19.69
CA LYS A 101 -16.19 -0.21 20.98
C LYS A 101 -14.66 -0.10 20.88
N GLU A 102 -14.08 -0.63 19.80
CA GLU A 102 -12.64 -0.50 19.56
C GLU A 102 -12.25 0.96 19.30
N ILE A 103 -13.03 1.71 18.51
CA ILE A 103 -12.87 3.15 18.29
C ILE A 103 -12.89 3.92 19.63
N ALA A 104 -13.83 3.61 20.52
CA ALA A 104 -13.91 4.25 21.84
C ALA A 104 -12.65 3.98 22.65
N ARG A 105 -12.19 2.72 22.71
CA ARG A 105 -10.99 2.32 23.47
C ARG A 105 -9.71 2.96 22.95
N VAL A 106 -9.56 3.04 21.61
CA VAL A 106 -8.42 3.73 20.99
C VAL A 106 -8.53 5.24 21.23
N GLY A 107 -9.74 5.81 21.14
CA GLY A 107 -9.98 7.23 21.44
C GLY A 107 -9.62 7.63 22.88
N GLU A 108 -9.79 6.73 23.86
CA GLU A 108 -9.32 6.96 25.24
C GLU A 108 -7.78 7.03 25.35
N ALA A 109 -7.07 6.35 24.45
CA ALA A 109 -5.60 6.33 24.42
C ALA A 109 -4.99 7.50 23.62
N VAL A 110 -5.81 8.28 22.92
CA VAL A 110 -5.38 9.43 22.09
C VAL A 110 -5.99 10.69 22.68
N SER A 111 -5.16 11.58 23.23
CA SER A 111 -5.65 12.85 23.76
C SER A 111 -6.17 13.79 22.67
N GLY A 112 -7.09 14.69 23.02
CA GLY A 112 -7.58 15.71 22.10
C GLY A 112 -6.52 16.72 21.61
N GLN A 113 -5.29 16.65 22.14
CA GLN A 113 -4.15 17.46 21.67
C GLN A 113 -3.40 16.83 20.49
N ARG A 114 -3.67 15.54 20.19
CA ARG A 114 -3.10 14.84 19.05
C ARG A 114 -4.09 14.82 17.91
N GLU A 115 -3.80 15.57 16.86
CA GLU A 115 -4.70 15.68 15.71
C GLU A 115 -4.56 14.52 14.75
N VAL A 116 -5.70 14.07 14.22
CA VAL A 116 -5.77 13.14 13.11
C VAL A 116 -5.42 13.90 11.82
N VAL A 117 -4.24 13.62 11.28
CA VAL A 117 -3.76 14.21 10.02
C VAL A 117 -4.06 13.32 8.81
N GLN A 118 -4.39 12.04 9.05
CA GLN A 118 -4.77 11.09 8.01
C GLN A 118 -5.82 10.12 8.55
N PHE A 119 -6.82 9.84 7.73
CA PHE A 119 -7.88 8.88 7.98
C PHE A 119 -8.15 8.07 6.73
N HIS A 120 -8.30 6.75 6.86
CA HIS A 120 -8.59 5.89 5.71
C HIS A 120 -9.54 4.74 6.04
N TRP A 121 -10.55 4.56 5.20
CA TRP A 121 -11.38 3.35 5.16
C TRP A 121 -10.96 2.46 3.99
N GLY A 122 -10.61 1.22 4.30
CA GLY A 122 -10.20 0.23 3.31
C GLY A 122 -10.63 -1.19 3.68
N GLY A 123 -10.11 -2.17 2.95
CA GLY A 123 -10.23 -3.59 3.29
C GLY A 123 -10.97 -4.45 2.29
N GLY A 124 -12.28 -4.59 2.42
CA GLY A 124 -13.16 -5.21 1.43
C GLY A 124 -13.63 -4.16 0.43
N THR A 125 -14.83 -3.65 0.64
CA THR A 125 -15.39 -2.53 -0.09
C THR A 125 -16.16 -1.65 0.89
N PRO A 126 -15.60 -0.54 1.40
CA PRO A 126 -16.31 0.28 2.37
C PRO A 126 -17.70 0.74 1.92
N THR A 127 -17.86 1.07 0.64
CA THR A 127 -19.15 1.43 0.03
C THR A 127 -20.11 0.25 -0.20
N TYR A 128 -19.74 -0.95 0.28
CA TYR A 128 -20.71 -2.02 0.51
C TYR A 128 -21.78 -1.61 1.51
N SER A 129 -21.40 -0.87 2.56
CA SER A 129 -22.31 -0.32 3.56
C SER A 129 -23.11 0.85 2.98
N THR A 130 -24.34 1.05 3.48
CA THR A 130 -25.19 2.15 3.00
C THR A 130 -24.64 3.51 3.39
N PRO A 131 -24.99 4.62 2.69
CA PRO A 131 -24.58 5.97 3.06
C PRO A 131 -24.91 6.32 4.53
N ALA A 132 -26.08 5.93 5.03
CA ALA A 132 -26.47 6.18 6.42
C ALA A 132 -25.60 5.41 7.43
N GLN A 133 -25.22 4.17 7.13
CA GLN A 133 -24.32 3.39 7.99
C GLN A 133 -22.91 4.00 8.03
N LEU A 134 -22.41 4.50 6.89
CA LEU A 134 -21.12 5.20 6.83
C LEU A 134 -21.16 6.53 7.59
N GLU A 135 -22.25 7.27 7.48
CA GLU A 135 -22.44 8.51 8.22
C GLU A 135 -22.45 8.29 9.74
N ASP A 136 -23.15 7.28 10.20
CA ASP A 136 -23.20 6.89 11.61
C ASP A 136 -21.83 6.48 12.16
N LEU A 137 -21.09 5.66 11.41
CA LEU A 137 -19.74 5.23 11.82
C LEU A 137 -18.76 6.41 11.86
N PHE A 138 -18.78 7.27 10.84
CA PHE A 138 -17.85 8.41 10.78
C PHE A 138 -18.22 9.48 11.81
N GLY A 139 -19.50 9.74 12.03
CA GLY A 139 -19.97 10.63 13.09
C GLY A 139 -19.46 10.19 14.45
N TYR A 140 -19.62 8.90 14.78
CA TYR A 140 -19.09 8.31 16.01
C TYR A 140 -17.57 8.46 16.14
N THR A 141 -16.83 8.35 15.03
CA THR A 141 -15.38 8.54 15.01
C THR A 141 -15.00 10.00 15.29
N LYS A 142 -15.68 10.95 14.66
CA LYS A 142 -15.42 12.40 14.83
C LYS A 142 -15.71 12.91 16.25
N GLU A 143 -16.58 12.26 16.98
CA GLU A 143 -16.83 12.58 18.39
C GLU A 143 -15.66 12.20 19.31
N ARG A 144 -14.75 11.32 18.87
CA ARG A 144 -13.68 10.76 19.70
C ARG A 144 -12.29 11.19 19.32
N PHE A 145 -12.14 11.73 18.12
CA PHE A 145 -10.84 12.18 17.61
C PHE A 145 -10.94 13.62 17.09
N THR A 146 -9.92 14.41 17.37
CA THR A 146 -9.78 15.76 16.81
C THR A 146 -9.11 15.65 15.45
N PHE A 147 -9.80 16.05 14.38
CA PHE A 147 -9.24 16.06 13.03
C PHE A 147 -8.58 17.39 12.73
N SER A 148 -7.38 17.36 12.13
CA SER A 148 -6.75 18.55 11.58
C SER A 148 -7.61 19.13 10.44
N PRO A 149 -7.69 20.46 10.29
CA PRO A 149 -8.46 21.09 9.22
C PRO A 149 -8.02 20.65 7.81
N ASP A 150 -6.74 20.30 7.64
CA ASP A 150 -6.11 19.82 6.40
C ASP A 150 -5.89 18.30 6.37
N ALA A 151 -6.64 17.56 7.19
CA ALA A 151 -6.53 16.11 7.23
C ALA A 151 -6.83 15.48 5.87
N GLU A 152 -6.00 14.51 5.50
CA GLU A 152 -6.28 13.60 4.39
C GLU A 152 -7.32 12.57 4.85
N ILE A 153 -8.51 12.57 4.23
CA ILE A 153 -9.61 11.67 4.59
C ILE A 153 -9.97 10.86 3.34
N GLY A 154 -9.51 9.61 3.30
CA GLY A 154 -9.60 8.74 2.14
C GLY A 154 -10.50 7.53 2.34
N ILE A 155 -10.97 6.97 1.21
CA ILE A 155 -11.79 5.76 1.16
C ILE A 155 -11.50 4.96 -0.10
N GLU A 156 -11.43 3.62 0.05
CA GLU A 156 -11.47 2.70 -1.08
C GLU A 156 -12.90 2.48 -1.55
N VAL A 157 -13.11 2.55 -2.87
CA VAL A 157 -14.43 2.36 -3.49
C VAL A 157 -14.39 1.35 -4.63
N ASP A 158 -15.49 0.63 -4.79
CA ASP A 158 -15.73 -0.24 -5.95
C ASP A 158 -16.85 0.39 -6.80
N PRO A 159 -16.57 0.81 -8.04
CA PRO A 159 -17.58 1.44 -8.91
C PRO A 159 -18.86 0.63 -9.10
N ARG A 160 -18.80 -0.70 -8.95
CA ARG A 160 -19.97 -1.58 -9.15
C ARG A 160 -21.02 -1.44 -8.04
N VAL A 161 -20.64 -0.95 -6.86
CA VAL A 161 -21.53 -0.84 -5.68
C VAL A 161 -21.58 0.57 -5.10
N THR A 162 -20.79 1.50 -5.62
CA THR A 162 -20.75 2.89 -5.17
C THR A 162 -21.76 3.72 -5.94
N SER A 163 -22.77 4.23 -5.26
CA SER A 163 -23.76 5.14 -5.85
C SER A 163 -23.33 6.60 -5.73
N ARG A 164 -24.01 7.48 -6.49
CA ARG A 164 -23.88 8.93 -6.35
C ARG A 164 -24.16 9.39 -4.91
N GLU A 165 -25.17 8.83 -4.25
CA GLU A 165 -25.51 9.15 -2.85
C GLU A 165 -24.37 8.83 -1.89
N HIS A 166 -23.61 7.73 -2.13
CA HIS A 166 -22.39 7.46 -1.37
C HIS A 166 -21.40 8.61 -1.50
N LEU A 167 -21.10 9.05 -2.71
CA LEU A 167 -20.13 10.14 -2.93
C LEU A 167 -20.60 11.47 -2.32
N GLU A 168 -21.88 11.81 -2.46
CA GLU A 168 -22.46 13.03 -1.85
C GLU A 168 -22.36 12.98 -0.32
N THR A 169 -22.68 11.85 0.29
CA THR A 169 -22.56 11.65 1.74
C THR A 169 -21.10 11.73 2.19
N LEU A 170 -20.19 11.01 1.54
CA LEU A 170 -18.75 11.03 1.86
C LEU A 170 -18.19 12.45 1.77
N ARG A 171 -18.51 13.19 0.70
CA ARG A 171 -18.03 14.57 0.56
C ARG A 171 -18.56 15.50 1.64
N ARG A 172 -19.84 15.37 2.00
CA ARG A 172 -20.48 16.11 3.11
C ARG A 172 -19.81 15.79 4.46
N LEU A 173 -19.36 14.56 4.66
CA LEU A 173 -18.65 14.13 5.86
C LEU A 173 -17.20 14.67 5.91
N GLY A 174 -16.65 15.13 4.79
CA GLY A 174 -15.30 15.70 4.69
C GLY A 174 -14.30 14.78 4.02
N PHE A 175 -14.72 13.63 3.44
CA PHE A 175 -13.82 12.83 2.62
C PHE A 175 -13.35 13.63 1.39
N ASN A 176 -12.04 13.62 1.18
CA ASN A 176 -11.42 14.41 0.13
C ASN A 176 -10.59 13.56 -0.85
N ARG A 177 -10.42 12.25 -0.58
CA ARG A 177 -9.69 11.34 -1.45
C ARG A 177 -10.46 10.06 -1.72
N LEU A 178 -10.43 9.61 -2.98
CA LEU A 178 -10.99 8.32 -3.40
C LEU A 178 -9.90 7.43 -3.99
N SER A 179 -9.94 6.13 -3.67
CA SER A 179 -9.17 5.11 -4.37
C SER A 179 -10.12 4.11 -5.01
N MET A 180 -10.05 3.98 -6.34
CA MET A 180 -10.95 3.11 -7.13
C MET A 180 -10.22 1.90 -7.68
N GLY A 181 -10.66 0.70 -7.30
CA GLY A 181 -10.21 -0.51 -7.97
C GLY A 181 -10.80 -0.62 -9.37
N ILE A 182 -9.98 -0.54 -10.41
CA ILE A 182 -10.36 -0.74 -11.82
C ILE A 182 -9.81 -2.07 -12.33
N GLN A 183 -8.53 -2.30 -12.10
CA GLN A 183 -7.75 -3.47 -12.46
C GLN A 183 -7.48 -3.55 -13.97
N ASP A 184 -8.50 -3.70 -14.79
CA ASP A 184 -8.43 -3.76 -16.25
C ASP A 184 -9.81 -3.49 -16.86
N PHE A 185 -9.85 -2.90 -18.07
CA PHE A 185 -11.09 -2.70 -18.83
C PHE A 185 -11.33 -3.78 -19.90
N TYR A 186 -10.35 -4.64 -20.18
CA TYR A 186 -10.52 -5.69 -21.19
C TYR A 186 -11.50 -6.77 -20.71
N GLU A 187 -12.56 -6.97 -21.46
CA GLU A 187 -13.69 -7.81 -21.03
C GLU A 187 -13.29 -9.24 -20.69
N ALA A 188 -12.40 -9.86 -21.47
CA ALA A 188 -11.94 -11.22 -21.19
C ALA A 188 -11.20 -11.31 -19.85
N VAL A 189 -10.42 -10.30 -19.49
CA VAL A 189 -9.76 -10.20 -18.18
C VAL A 189 -10.82 -10.05 -17.09
N GLN A 190 -11.76 -9.10 -17.23
CA GLN A 190 -12.82 -8.84 -16.25
C GLN A 190 -13.64 -10.09 -15.96
N ARG A 191 -14.01 -10.84 -16.99
CA ARG A 191 -14.73 -12.13 -16.86
C ARG A 191 -13.90 -13.16 -16.09
N ALA A 192 -12.62 -13.31 -16.43
CA ALA A 192 -11.72 -14.28 -15.80
C ALA A 192 -11.50 -14.00 -14.30
N ILE A 193 -11.46 -12.73 -13.90
CA ILE A 193 -11.27 -12.33 -12.50
C ILE A 193 -12.58 -12.09 -11.72
N ASN A 194 -13.74 -12.40 -12.34
CA ASN A 194 -15.08 -12.16 -11.77
C ASN A 194 -15.30 -10.69 -11.35
N ARG A 195 -14.90 -9.74 -12.22
CA ARG A 195 -15.06 -8.29 -11.96
C ARG A 195 -15.49 -7.57 -13.25
N ILE A 196 -16.78 -7.69 -13.59
CA ILE A 196 -17.35 -6.99 -14.73
C ILE A 196 -17.62 -5.53 -14.33
N GLN A 197 -16.87 -4.63 -14.94
CA GLN A 197 -16.88 -3.19 -14.65
C GLN A 197 -16.69 -2.40 -15.95
N PRO A 198 -17.79 -2.07 -16.68
CA PRO A 198 -17.70 -1.30 -17.92
C PRO A 198 -17.00 0.06 -17.70
N TYR A 199 -16.30 0.52 -18.74
CA TYR A 199 -15.59 1.80 -18.73
C TYR A 199 -16.51 2.97 -18.34
N GLU A 200 -17.71 3.03 -18.89
CA GLU A 200 -18.70 4.09 -18.66
C GLU A 200 -19.06 4.22 -17.18
N MET A 201 -19.22 3.10 -16.48
CA MET A 201 -19.52 3.08 -15.03
C MET A 201 -18.41 3.80 -14.25
N THR A 202 -17.15 3.51 -14.57
CA THR A 202 -15.99 4.12 -13.91
C THR A 202 -15.88 5.61 -14.27
N ARG A 203 -16.04 5.95 -15.57
CA ARG A 203 -16.04 7.34 -16.04
C ARG A 203 -17.07 8.18 -15.30
N ASP A 204 -18.31 7.70 -15.24
CA ASP A 204 -19.42 8.43 -14.64
C ASP A 204 -19.21 8.64 -13.13
N LEU A 205 -18.60 7.66 -12.44
CA LEU A 205 -18.27 7.78 -11.02
C LEU A 205 -17.14 8.79 -10.79
N ILE A 206 -16.07 8.75 -11.59
CA ILE A 206 -14.97 9.73 -11.54
C ILE A 206 -15.49 11.14 -11.82
N GLN A 207 -16.33 11.31 -12.86
CA GLN A 207 -16.91 12.60 -13.16
C GLN A 207 -17.79 13.12 -12.04
N THR A 208 -18.57 12.24 -11.41
CA THR A 208 -19.38 12.60 -10.24
C THR A 208 -18.51 13.04 -9.06
N ALA A 209 -17.44 12.31 -8.76
CA ALA A 209 -16.51 12.64 -7.69
C ALA A 209 -15.84 14.02 -7.92
N ARG A 210 -15.42 14.32 -9.15
CA ARG A 210 -14.86 15.62 -9.50
C ARG A 210 -15.86 16.76 -9.35
N ASN A 211 -17.09 16.56 -9.82
CA ASN A 211 -18.16 17.57 -9.71
C ASN A 211 -18.52 17.87 -8.23
N LEU A 212 -18.32 16.88 -7.35
CA LEU A 212 -18.52 17.04 -5.90
C LEU A 212 -17.30 17.65 -5.20
N GLY A 213 -16.16 17.83 -5.90
CA GLY A 213 -14.98 18.49 -5.36
C GLY A 213 -14.10 17.58 -4.50
N PHE A 214 -13.97 16.29 -4.83
CA PHE A 214 -12.90 15.47 -4.25
C PHE A 214 -11.54 15.96 -4.75
N ASP A 215 -10.57 16.10 -3.84
CA ASP A 215 -9.28 16.72 -4.12
C ASP A 215 -8.34 15.81 -4.91
N SER A 216 -8.44 14.48 -4.71
CA SER A 216 -7.60 13.51 -5.40
C SER A 216 -8.34 12.20 -5.64
N ILE A 217 -8.19 11.66 -6.83
CA ILE A 217 -8.73 10.38 -7.27
C ILE A 217 -7.57 9.48 -7.67
N ASN A 218 -7.40 8.38 -6.94
CA ASN A 218 -6.49 7.30 -7.29
C ASN A 218 -7.25 6.20 -8.02
N VAL A 219 -6.60 5.57 -8.98
CA VAL A 219 -7.10 4.34 -9.62
C VAL A 219 -6.08 3.22 -9.51
N ASP A 220 -6.56 2.02 -9.20
CA ASP A 220 -5.74 0.82 -9.11
C ASP A 220 -5.87 0.00 -10.39
N LEU A 221 -4.74 -0.30 -11.00
CA LEU A 221 -4.58 -1.21 -12.14
C LEU A 221 -3.76 -2.41 -11.72
N ILE A 222 -3.99 -3.55 -12.36
CA ILE A 222 -3.19 -4.76 -12.12
C ILE A 222 -2.66 -5.27 -13.46
N TYR A 223 -1.34 -5.36 -13.59
CA TYR A 223 -0.71 -6.05 -14.70
C TYR A 223 -0.36 -7.50 -14.34
N GLY A 224 -0.39 -8.37 -15.34
CA GLY A 224 -0.13 -9.80 -15.16
C GLY A 224 -1.39 -10.59 -14.78
N LEU A 225 -2.58 -10.08 -15.04
CA LEU A 225 -3.85 -10.79 -14.93
C LEU A 225 -4.03 -11.80 -16.08
N PRO A 226 -4.93 -12.81 -15.95
CA PRO A 226 -5.18 -13.78 -17.01
C PRO A 226 -5.67 -13.09 -18.29
N TYR A 227 -5.21 -13.60 -19.44
CA TYR A 227 -5.53 -13.10 -20.79
C TYR A 227 -5.03 -11.70 -21.11
N GLN A 228 -4.30 -11.03 -20.23
CA GLN A 228 -3.64 -9.78 -20.57
C GLN A 228 -2.50 -9.97 -21.56
N THR A 229 -2.39 -9.04 -22.51
CA THR A 229 -1.22 -8.85 -23.39
C THR A 229 -0.79 -7.39 -23.32
N ALA A 230 0.41 -7.08 -23.83
CA ALA A 230 0.85 -5.68 -23.92
C ALA A 230 -0.12 -4.81 -24.74
N GLU A 231 -0.73 -5.38 -25.79
CA GLU A 231 -1.69 -4.70 -26.65
C GLU A 231 -3.03 -4.43 -25.92
N THR A 232 -3.64 -5.45 -25.30
CA THR A 232 -4.92 -5.27 -24.59
C THR A 232 -4.76 -4.33 -23.40
N PHE A 233 -3.65 -4.43 -22.68
CA PHE A 233 -3.37 -3.54 -21.55
C PHE A 233 -3.07 -2.10 -22.00
N ALA A 234 -2.46 -1.92 -23.18
CA ALA A 234 -2.28 -0.58 -23.76
C ALA A 234 -3.61 0.17 -23.96
N HIS A 235 -4.67 -0.54 -24.38
CA HIS A 235 -6.01 0.06 -24.48
C HIS A 235 -6.59 0.44 -23.13
N THR A 236 -6.44 -0.42 -22.12
CA THR A 236 -6.84 -0.08 -20.74
C THR A 236 -6.13 1.19 -20.26
N VAL A 237 -4.82 1.28 -20.49
CA VAL A 237 -4.04 2.47 -20.09
C VAL A 237 -4.46 3.72 -20.86
N ASP A 238 -4.81 3.63 -22.15
CA ASP A 238 -5.34 4.77 -22.91
C ASP A 238 -6.64 5.30 -22.30
N GLN A 239 -7.56 4.42 -21.95
CA GLN A 239 -8.80 4.77 -21.28
C GLN A 239 -8.55 5.41 -19.89
N ILE A 240 -7.56 4.94 -19.14
CA ILE A 240 -7.16 5.55 -17.87
C ILE A 240 -6.58 6.95 -18.08
N ILE A 241 -5.75 7.15 -19.09
CA ILE A 241 -5.20 8.47 -19.45
C ILE A 241 -6.33 9.45 -19.80
N GLU A 242 -7.35 8.98 -20.53
CA GLU A 242 -8.53 9.77 -20.86
C GLU A 242 -9.34 10.17 -19.60
N LEU A 243 -9.47 9.27 -18.63
CA LEU A 243 -10.10 9.55 -17.32
C LEU A 243 -9.28 10.53 -16.48
N ALA A 244 -7.99 10.66 -16.75
CA ALA A 244 -7.02 11.57 -16.14
C ALA A 244 -7.08 11.56 -14.58
N PRO A 245 -6.95 10.42 -13.88
CA PRO A 245 -6.89 10.40 -12.42
C PRO A 245 -5.65 11.16 -11.92
N ASP A 246 -5.67 11.58 -10.66
CA ASP A 246 -4.54 12.29 -10.05
C ASP A 246 -3.38 11.34 -9.74
N ARG A 247 -3.74 10.10 -9.34
CA ARG A 247 -2.80 9.02 -9.00
C ARG A 247 -3.19 7.71 -9.67
N ILE A 248 -2.20 6.89 -9.96
CA ILE A 248 -2.39 5.54 -10.50
C ILE A 248 -1.48 4.60 -9.72
N ALA A 249 -2.06 3.51 -9.20
CA ALA A 249 -1.31 2.39 -8.67
C ALA A 249 -1.36 1.23 -9.68
N LEU A 250 -0.22 0.93 -10.30
CA LEU A 250 -0.07 -0.12 -11.29
C LEU A 250 0.55 -1.36 -10.64
N PHE A 251 -0.27 -2.18 -9.98
CA PHE A 251 0.19 -3.31 -9.21
C PHE A 251 0.56 -4.53 -10.07
N SER A 252 1.67 -5.20 -9.71
CA SER A 252 1.92 -6.56 -10.17
C SER A 252 0.90 -7.52 -9.55
N TYR A 253 0.25 -8.34 -10.38
CA TYR A 253 -0.61 -9.42 -9.88
C TYR A 253 0.18 -10.36 -8.97
N ALA A 254 -0.28 -10.48 -7.73
CA ALA A 254 0.30 -11.34 -6.71
C ALA A 254 -0.37 -12.72 -6.76
N HIS A 255 0.25 -13.68 -7.48
CA HIS A 255 -0.22 -15.05 -7.55
C HIS A 255 0.24 -15.84 -6.32
N VAL A 256 -0.70 -16.12 -5.42
CA VAL A 256 -0.46 -16.80 -4.13
C VAL A 256 -1.53 -17.90 -3.87
N PRO A 257 -1.69 -18.88 -4.77
CA PRO A 257 -2.78 -19.87 -4.69
C PRO A 257 -2.71 -20.75 -3.44
N TRP A 258 -1.54 -20.85 -2.80
CA TRP A 258 -1.38 -21.54 -1.51
C TRP A 258 -2.04 -20.81 -0.33
N LEU A 259 -2.27 -19.48 -0.45
CA LEU A 259 -3.02 -18.66 0.51
C LEU A 259 -4.45 -18.39 0.04
N LYS A 260 -4.67 -18.22 -1.26
CA LYS A 260 -5.93 -17.83 -1.90
C LYS A 260 -6.29 -18.82 -3.00
N LYS A 261 -6.93 -19.93 -2.61
CA LYS A 261 -7.23 -21.07 -3.50
C LYS A 261 -7.98 -20.70 -4.78
N GLN A 262 -8.85 -19.67 -4.72
CA GLN A 262 -9.61 -19.19 -5.88
C GLN A 262 -8.69 -18.71 -7.03
N GLN A 263 -7.47 -18.26 -6.75
CA GLN A 263 -6.51 -17.83 -7.77
C GLN A 263 -6.03 -18.98 -8.66
N GLY A 264 -6.19 -20.23 -8.23
CA GLY A 264 -5.86 -21.40 -9.04
C GLY A 264 -6.75 -21.59 -10.27
N SER A 265 -7.95 -21.03 -10.28
CA SER A 265 -8.95 -21.23 -11.35
C SER A 265 -8.52 -20.72 -12.73
N PHE A 266 -7.63 -19.72 -12.78
CA PHE A 266 -7.15 -19.12 -14.03
C PHE A 266 -5.61 -19.14 -14.16
N ALA A 267 -4.92 -19.91 -13.33
CA ALA A 267 -3.44 -19.95 -13.29
C ALA A 267 -2.82 -20.28 -14.66
N ALA A 268 -3.45 -21.15 -15.45
CA ALA A 268 -2.97 -21.56 -16.78
C ALA A 268 -2.98 -20.42 -17.83
N HIS A 269 -3.64 -19.30 -17.55
CA HIS A 269 -3.81 -18.18 -18.47
C HIS A 269 -3.03 -16.93 -18.06
N LEU A 270 -2.18 -17.03 -17.05
CA LEU A 270 -1.35 -15.92 -16.58
C LEU A 270 -0.17 -15.67 -17.53
N PRO A 271 0.12 -14.41 -17.88
CA PRO A 271 1.37 -14.09 -18.57
C PRO A 271 2.55 -14.27 -17.60
N GLU A 272 3.64 -14.82 -18.09
CA GLU A 272 4.84 -15.09 -17.31
C GLU A 272 6.10 -14.44 -17.90
N GLY A 273 7.13 -14.28 -17.09
CA GLY A 273 8.45 -13.81 -17.49
C GLY A 273 8.39 -12.52 -18.32
N MET A 274 8.98 -12.56 -19.52
CA MET A 274 9.03 -11.40 -20.41
C MET A 274 7.65 -10.91 -20.86
N GLN A 275 6.66 -11.80 -21.01
CA GLN A 275 5.30 -11.37 -21.37
C GLN A 275 4.71 -10.45 -20.30
N LYS A 276 4.84 -10.83 -19.03
CA LYS A 276 4.37 -9.99 -17.91
C LYS A 276 5.15 -8.69 -17.82
N PHE A 277 6.46 -8.74 -18.03
CA PHE A 277 7.31 -7.54 -18.04
C PHE A 277 6.94 -6.58 -19.17
N GLU A 278 6.62 -7.07 -20.37
CA GLU A 278 6.19 -6.25 -21.50
C GLU A 278 4.85 -5.54 -21.23
N ILE A 279 3.92 -6.17 -20.52
CA ILE A 279 2.68 -5.54 -20.08
C ILE A 279 3.00 -4.36 -19.15
N PHE A 280 3.84 -4.58 -18.14
CA PHE A 280 4.31 -3.53 -17.23
C PHE A 280 5.01 -2.39 -17.98
N ARG A 281 6.00 -2.73 -18.83
CA ARG A 281 6.76 -1.77 -19.63
C ARG A 281 5.85 -0.90 -20.50
N THR A 282 4.85 -1.50 -21.13
CA THR A 282 3.86 -0.80 -21.96
C THR A 282 3.08 0.20 -21.12
N GLY A 283 2.54 -0.22 -19.96
CA GLY A 283 1.82 0.65 -19.06
C GLY A 283 2.67 1.82 -18.57
N LEU A 284 3.87 1.55 -18.08
CA LEU A 284 4.80 2.56 -17.59
C LEU A 284 5.12 3.60 -18.66
N LEU A 285 5.53 3.17 -19.86
CA LEU A 285 5.91 4.09 -20.94
C LEU A 285 4.75 4.95 -21.42
N LYS A 286 3.53 4.40 -21.46
CA LYS A 286 2.33 5.17 -21.85
C LYS A 286 1.97 6.20 -20.78
N LEU A 287 1.98 5.84 -19.50
CA LEU A 287 1.69 6.76 -18.41
C LEU A 287 2.70 7.91 -18.34
N VAL A 288 3.99 7.60 -18.47
CA VAL A 288 5.03 8.63 -18.51
C VAL A 288 4.90 9.52 -19.75
N ALA A 289 4.57 8.96 -20.93
CA ALA A 289 4.31 9.72 -22.14
C ALA A 289 3.11 10.68 -22.00
N ALA A 290 2.13 10.31 -21.17
CA ALA A 290 0.97 11.14 -20.84
C ALA A 290 1.26 12.19 -19.75
N GLY A 291 2.50 12.28 -19.26
CA GLY A 291 2.92 13.28 -18.28
C GLY A 291 2.86 12.86 -16.81
N TYR A 292 2.50 11.61 -16.51
CA TYR A 292 2.59 11.10 -15.15
C TYR A 292 4.04 10.90 -14.72
N LEU A 293 4.34 11.24 -13.47
CA LEU A 293 5.62 10.96 -12.85
C LEU A 293 5.60 9.57 -12.21
N TYR A 294 6.61 8.76 -12.47
CA TYR A 294 6.81 7.50 -11.78
C TYR A 294 7.36 7.77 -10.37
N ILE A 295 6.52 7.64 -9.36
CA ILE A 295 6.89 7.89 -7.96
C ILE A 295 7.81 6.78 -7.45
N GLY A 296 7.46 5.53 -7.73
CA GLY A 296 8.27 4.36 -7.37
C GLY A 296 7.39 3.12 -7.16
N MET A 297 8.01 1.97 -7.17
CA MET A 297 7.35 0.67 -7.06
C MET A 297 6.19 0.54 -8.07
N ASP A 298 4.97 0.81 -7.62
CA ASP A 298 3.75 0.61 -8.40
C ASP A 298 3.03 1.94 -8.68
N HIS A 299 3.54 3.11 -8.21
CA HIS A 299 2.78 4.35 -8.14
C HIS A 299 3.22 5.40 -9.15
N PHE A 300 2.22 6.06 -9.72
CA PHE A 300 2.35 7.23 -10.59
C PHE A 300 1.46 8.36 -10.06
N ALA A 301 1.88 9.59 -10.28
CA ALA A 301 1.11 10.78 -9.92
C ALA A 301 1.27 11.88 -10.97
N THR A 302 0.31 12.78 -11.04
CA THR A 302 0.46 14.01 -11.83
C THR A 302 1.57 14.90 -11.25
N PRO A 303 2.22 15.76 -12.04
CA PRO A 303 3.28 16.65 -11.55
C PRO A 303 2.86 17.59 -10.42
N GLY A 304 1.57 17.95 -10.35
CA GLY A 304 1.01 18.81 -9.30
C GLY A 304 0.61 18.08 -8.01
N ASP A 305 0.71 16.76 -7.99
CA ASP A 305 0.33 15.96 -6.81
C ASP A 305 1.36 16.11 -5.68
N GLU A 306 0.88 16.03 -4.44
CA GLU A 306 1.73 16.15 -3.25
C GLU A 306 2.74 15.02 -3.12
N LEU A 307 2.48 13.80 -3.64
CA LEU A 307 3.46 12.71 -3.65
C LEU A 307 4.67 13.04 -4.52
N ALA A 308 4.43 13.69 -5.67
CA ALA A 308 5.48 14.15 -6.56
C ALA A 308 6.36 15.22 -5.88
N THR A 309 5.71 16.17 -5.21
CA THR A 309 6.38 17.21 -4.43
C THR A 309 7.17 16.61 -3.25
N ALA A 310 6.57 15.69 -2.50
CA ALA A 310 7.23 15.03 -1.37
C ALA A 310 8.43 14.19 -1.82
N GLN A 311 8.32 13.49 -2.95
CA GLN A 311 9.47 12.76 -3.53
C GLN A 311 10.62 13.70 -3.90
N ALA A 312 10.29 14.83 -4.56
CA ALA A 312 11.26 15.85 -4.95
C ALA A 312 12.01 16.42 -3.73
N ASN A 313 11.31 16.65 -2.63
CA ASN A 313 11.83 17.22 -1.39
C ASN A 313 12.42 16.17 -0.44
N ARG A 314 12.42 14.87 -0.80
CA ARG A 314 12.85 13.76 0.06
C ARG A 314 12.08 13.68 1.39
N THR A 315 10.79 14.03 1.36
CA THR A 315 9.86 13.93 2.50
C THR A 315 8.79 12.86 2.30
N LEU A 316 8.85 12.13 1.18
CA LEU A 316 7.96 11.02 0.93
C LEU A 316 8.18 9.91 1.95
N HIS A 317 7.11 9.35 2.46
CA HIS A 317 7.14 8.23 3.39
C HIS A 317 6.29 7.05 2.86
N ARG A 318 6.43 5.89 3.50
CA ARG A 318 5.67 4.68 3.16
C ARG A 318 5.23 3.95 4.42
N ASN A 319 3.95 3.56 4.45
CA ASN A 319 3.36 2.77 5.52
C ASN A 319 2.49 1.64 4.92
N PHE A 320 1.63 1.02 5.73
CA PHE A 320 0.73 -0.06 5.28
C PHE A 320 -0.30 0.36 4.24
N GLN A 321 -0.63 1.64 4.17
CA GLN A 321 -1.57 2.19 3.18
C GLN A 321 -0.91 2.53 1.84
N GLY A 322 0.42 2.57 1.78
CA GLY A 322 1.20 2.93 0.60
C GLY A 322 2.09 4.14 0.82
N TYR A 323 2.35 4.91 -0.25
CA TYR A 323 3.08 6.18 -0.14
C TYR A 323 2.20 7.26 0.52
N THR A 324 2.81 8.05 1.39
CA THR A 324 2.14 9.11 2.15
C THR A 324 3.06 10.31 2.34
N THR A 325 2.47 11.49 2.48
CA THR A 325 3.14 12.74 2.88
C THR A 325 3.10 12.97 4.39
N LYS A 326 2.40 12.11 5.14
CA LYS A 326 2.20 12.22 6.59
C LYS A 326 3.26 11.41 7.35
N ALA A 327 4.55 11.72 7.08
CA ALA A 327 5.69 11.12 7.78
C ALA A 327 5.60 11.36 9.29
N GLY A 328 5.97 10.36 10.10
CA GLY A 328 6.00 10.46 11.55
C GLY A 328 4.65 10.36 12.25
N ALA A 329 3.53 10.22 11.52
CA ALA A 329 2.24 9.94 12.14
C ALA A 329 2.16 8.49 12.62
N ASP A 330 1.68 8.29 13.87
CA ASP A 330 1.36 6.96 14.38
C ASP A 330 0.09 6.44 13.72
N LEU A 331 0.16 5.23 13.17
CA LEU A 331 -0.97 4.57 12.52
C LEU A 331 -1.71 3.68 13.51
N TYR A 332 -2.95 4.02 13.81
CA TYR A 332 -3.87 3.21 14.60
C TYR A 332 -4.81 2.45 13.67
N GLY A 333 -4.64 1.14 13.60
CA GLY A 333 -5.48 0.25 12.81
C GLY A 333 -6.60 -0.36 13.65
N MET A 334 -7.84 -0.22 13.23
CA MET A 334 -9.04 -0.75 13.89
C MET A 334 -9.84 -1.65 12.94
N GLY A 335 -10.55 -2.60 13.49
CA GLY A 335 -11.29 -3.61 12.74
C GLY A 335 -10.50 -4.92 12.58
N VAL A 336 -11.19 -5.93 12.07
CA VAL A 336 -10.60 -7.27 11.84
C VAL A 336 -9.34 -7.17 10.98
N THR A 337 -8.26 -7.88 11.34
CA THR A 337 -6.97 -7.89 10.63
C THR A 337 -6.20 -6.57 10.57
N ALA A 338 -6.76 -5.46 11.01
CA ALA A 338 -6.12 -4.14 10.91
C ALA A 338 -4.72 -4.13 11.54
N ILE A 339 -3.85 -3.32 10.97
CA ILE A 339 -2.46 -3.18 11.38
C ILE A 339 -2.24 -1.77 11.91
N SER A 340 -1.60 -1.68 13.07
CA SER A 340 -1.08 -0.44 13.65
C SER A 340 0.43 -0.37 13.48
N GLY A 341 0.95 0.85 13.30
CA GLY A 341 2.38 1.11 13.14
C GLY A 341 2.81 2.34 13.92
N PHE A 342 3.82 2.17 14.75
CA PHE A 342 4.37 3.22 15.62
C PHE A 342 5.88 3.40 15.34
N SER A 343 6.49 4.36 16.00
CA SER A 343 7.93 4.62 15.87
C SER A 343 8.79 3.40 16.19
N ASP A 344 8.36 2.58 17.16
CA ASP A 344 9.13 1.48 17.74
C ASP A 344 8.38 0.14 17.79
N ALA A 345 7.16 0.06 17.27
CA ALA A 345 6.36 -1.16 17.30
C ALA A 345 5.36 -1.28 16.15
N TYR A 346 4.97 -2.51 15.89
CA TYR A 346 3.82 -2.86 15.05
C TYR A 346 2.88 -3.76 15.82
N ALA A 347 1.57 -3.66 15.52
CA ALA A 347 0.56 -4.56 16.06
C ALA A 347 -0.44 -4.95 14.97
N GLN A 348 -1.01 -6.15 15.07
CA GLN A 348 -2.04 -6.63 14.17
C GLN A 348 -3.19 -7.24 14.96
N ASN A 349 -4.40 -6.87 14.60
CA ASN A 349 -5.63 -7.44 15.11
C ASN A 349 -5.87 -8.88 14.62
N PHE A 350 -6.73 -9.63 15.33
CA PHE A 350 -7.17 -10.95 14.89
C PHE A 350 -7.70 -10.92 13.46
N ARG A 351 -7.36 -11.96 12.69
CA ARG A 351 -7.75 -12.09 11.29
C ARG A 351 -9.13 -12.74 11.12
N GLU A 352 -9.54 -13.53 12.11
CA GLU A 352 -10.83 -14.20 12.16
C GLU A 352 -11.85 -13.29 12.85
N LEU A 353 -13.02 -13.09 12.21
CA LEU A 353 -14.04 -12.16 12.70
C LEU A 353 -14.49 -12.47 14.13
N ALA A 354 -14.84 -13.72 14.42
CA ALA A 354 -15.31 -14.12 15.76
C ALA A 354 -14.25 -13.92 16.85
N ALA A 355 -12.96 -14.12 16.52
CA ALA A 355 -11.88 -13.89 17.48
C ALA A 355 -11.67 -12.39 17.74
N TRP A 356 -11.77 -11.55 16.71
CA TRP A 356 -11.72 -10.09 16.83
C TRP A 356 -12.89 -9.57 17.66
N GLU A 357 -14.14 -9.97 17.34
CA GLU A 357 -15.35 -9.59 18.09
C GLU A 357 -15.25 -9.93 19.57
N LYS A 358 -14.80 -11.15 19.87
CA LYS A 358 -14.61 -11.61 21.24
C LYS A 358 -13.57 -10.75 21.98
N ALA A 359 -12.41 -10.52 21.37
CA ALA A 359 -11.34 -9.75 21.99
C ALA A 359 -11.77 -8.29 22.25
N VAL A 360 -12.44 -7.65 21.31
CA VAL A 360 -12.98 -6.28 21.48
C VAL A 360 -14.04 -6.26 22.56
N ALA A 361 -14.94 -7.25 22.63
CA ALA A 361 -15.98 -7.31 23.66
C ALA A 361 -15.37 -7.47 25.07
N GLU A 362 -14.28 -8.21 25.21
CA GLU A 362 -13.63 -8.48 26.51
C GLU A 362 -12.70 -7.35 26.97
N ARG A 363 -11.98 -6.69 26.02
CA ARG A 363 -10.86 -5.79 26.35
C ARG A 363 -10.88 -4.44 25.61
N GLY A 364 -11.76 -4.27 24.64
CA GLY A 364 -11.82 -3.06 23.79
C GLY A 364 -10.75 -3.01 22.69
N ILE A 365 -9.76 -3.91 22.70
CA ILE A 365 -8.70 -4.05 21.69
C ILE A 365 -8.51 -5.51 21.29
N ALA A 366 -8.06 -5.75 20.08
CA ALA A 366 -8.04 -7.09 19.48
C ALA A 366 -6.66 -7.51 18.95
N THR A 367 -5.61 -7.13 19.65
CA THR A 367 -4.23 -7.46 19.25
C THR A 367 -4.00 -8.98 19.27
N MET A 368 -3.66 -9.53 18.10
CA MET A 368 -3.30 -10.93 17.94
C MET A 368 -1.79 -11.15 18.05
N ARG A 369 -1.02 -10.25 17.48
CA ARG A 369 0.44 -10.29 17.42
C ARG A 369 1.01 -8.91 17.14
N GLY A 370 2.31 -8.78 17.32
CA GLY A 370 3.04 -7.56 17.00
C GLY A 370 4.54 -7.75 17.05
N TYR A 371 5.26 -6.64 17.12
CA TYR A 371 6.71 -6.65 17.14
C TYR A 371 7.25 -5.34 17.71
N HIS A 372 8.15 -5.43 18.70
CA HIS A 372 8.96 -4.30 19.15
C HIS A 372 10.24 -4.21 18.33
N LEU A 373 10.52 -3.03 17.78
CA LEU A 373 11.70 -2.81 16.95
C LEU A 373 12.96 -2.68 17.83
N SER A 374 13.98 -3.47 17.54
CA SER A 374 15.32 -3.28 18.07
C SER A 374 15.96 -2.00 17.49
N ALA A 375 17.11 -1.59 18.01
CA ALA A 375 17.89 -0.50 17.44
C ALA A 375 18.31 -0.81 15.98
N GLU A 376 18.73 -2.06 15.73
CA GLU A 376 19.09 -2.55 14.39
C GLU A 376 17.90 -2.54 13.44
N ASP A 377 16.69 -2.91 13.88
CA ASP A 377 15.49 -2.83 13.05
C ASP A 377 15.17 -1.39 12.64
N ARG A 378 15.30 -0.45 13.55
CA ARG A 378 15.08 0.98 13.27
C ARG A 378 16.09 1.51 12.24
N LEU A 379 17.36 1.15 12.38
CA LEU A 379 18.42 1.51 11.43
C LEU A 379 18.10 0.93 10.03
N ARG A 380 17.85 -0.35 9.93
CA ARG A 380 17.54 -1.02 8.65
C ARG A 380 16.23 -0.53 8.05
N ARG A 381 15.20 -0.27 8.86
CA ARG A 381 13.96 0.37 8.41
C ARG A 381 14.23 1.71 7.77
N GLU A 382 15.09 2.53 8.37
CA GLU A 382 15.46 3.83 7.80
C GLU A 382 16.17 3.67 6.45
N VAL A 383 17.16 2.80 6.34
CA VAL A 383 17.87 2.50 5.08
C VAL A 383 16.92 2.04 3.99
N ILE A 384 16.07 1.06 4.27
CA ILE A 384 15.08 0.50 3.33
C ILE A 384 14.06 1.57 2.93
N SER A 385 13.56 2.36 3.89
CA SER A 385 12.60 3.43 3.63
C SER A 385 13.19 4.54 2.75
N ARG A 386 14.41 5.00 3.04
CA ARG A 386 15.13 5.98 2.20
C ARG A 386 15.29 5.49 0.76
N LEU A 387 15.66 4.23 0.60
CA LEU A 387 15.82 3.65 -0.73
C LEU A 387 14.48 3.59 -1.48
N LEU A 388 13.40 3.11 -0.84
CA LEU A 388 12.09 2.96 -1.47
C LEU A 388 11.39 4.29 -1.76
N CYS A 389 11.56 5.29 -0.88
CA CYS A 389 10.85 6.57 -0.98
C CYS A 389 11.67 7.63 -1.71
N HIS A 390 12.98 7.66 -1.48
CA HIS A 390 13.88 8.71 -2.00
C HIS A 390 14.82 8.21 -3.08
N THR A 391 14.91 6.89 -3.29
CA THR A 391 15.84 6.24 -4.23
C THR A 391 17.32 6.47 -3.92
N VAL A 392 17.62 6.95 -2.71
CA VAL A 392 18.97 7.29 -2.23
C VAL A 392 19.12 6.87 -0.78
N ILE A 393 20.27 6.28 -0.46
CA ILE A 393 20.71 6.03 0.92
C ILE A 393 21.82 7.05 1.22
N PRO A 394 21.57 8.10 2.02
CA PRO A 394 22.57 9.10 2.39
C PRO A 394 23.40 8.55 3.56
N LYS A 395 24.56 7.93 3.27
CA LYS A 395 25.41 7.24 4.24
C LYS A 395 25.77 8.11 5.44
N ARG A 396 26.15 9.37 5.18
CA ARG A 396 26.55 10.31 6.22
C ARG A 396 25.40 10.65 7.18
N GLU A 397 24.20 10.96 6.66
CA GLU A 397 23.03 11.29 7.48
C GLU A 397 22.66 10.10 8.38
N ILE A 398 22.72 8.87 7.84
CA ILE A 398 22.44 7.65 8.59
C ILE A 398 23.51 7.40 9.66
N SER A 399 24.79 7.59 9.32
CA SER A 399 25.87 7.44 10.28
C SER A 399 25.71 8.39 11.47
N GLU A 400 25.40 9.66 11.21
CA GLU A 400 25.16 10.68 12.24
C GLU A 400 23.92 10.35 13.09
N ALA A 401 22.80 9.94 12.46
CA ALA A 401 21.54 9.66 13.15
C ALA A 401 21.59 8.43 14.06
N PHE A 402 22.37 7.41 13.69
CA PHE A 402 22.46 6.14 14.42
C PHE A 402 23.79 5.92 15.13
N ALA A 403 24.71 6.88 15.08
CA ALA A 403 26.03 6.82 15.71
C ALA A 403 26.85 5.58 15.28
N ILE A 404 26.89 5.31 13.97
CA ILE A 404 27.62 4.20 13.34
C ILE A 404 28.59 4.71 12.27
N ASP A 405 29.56 3.89 11.87
CA ASP A 405 30.20 3.99 10.55
C ASP A 405 29.38 3.15 9.57
N PHE A 406 28.77 3.79 8.56
CA PHE A 406 27.88 3.12 7.62
C PHE A 406 28.60 2.02 6.83
N ASP A 407 29.80 2.32 6.33
CA ASP A 407 30.53 1.39 5.46
C ASP A 407 31.08 0.19 6.25
N GLU A 408 31.47 0.39 7.49
CA GLU A 408 31.86 -0.71 8.39
C GLU A 408 30.64 -1.55 8.80
N HIS A 409 29.54 -0.90 9.22
CA HIS A 409 28.34 -1.60 9.70
C HIS A 409 27.66 -2.43 8.61
N PHE A 410 27.55 -1.89 7.38
CA PHE A 410 26.93 -2.53 6.22
C PHE A 410 27.92 -3.17 5.24
N ALA A 411 29.14 -3.50 5.67
CA ALA A 411 30.16 -4.08 4.79
C ALA A 411 29.69 -5.34 4.05
N PRO A 412 28.94 -6.30 4.66
CA PRO A 412 28.38 -7.45 3.95
C PRO A 412 27.33 -7.08 2.90
N GLU A 413 26.48 -6.09 3.20
CA GLU A 413 25.47 -5.58 2.29
C GLU A 413 26.11 -4.86 1.11
N LEU A 414 27.12 -4.03 1.34
CA LEU A 414 27.88 -3.34 0.31
C LEU A 414 28.54 -4.31 -0.66
N GLN A 415 29.09 -5.42 -0.18
CA GLN A 415 29.60 -6.49 -1.05
C GLN A 415 28.51 -7.10 -1.92
N ARG A 416 27.32 -7.33 -1.36
CA ARG A 416 26.16 -7.87 -2.13
C ARG A 416 25.61 -6.87 -3.16
N LEU A 417 25.84 -5.56 -2.98
CA LEU A 417 25.47 -4.52 -3.93
C LEU A 417 26.37 -4.42 -5.15
N GLU A 418 27.52 -5.11 -5.19
CA GLU A 418 28.44 -5.07 -6.33
C GLU A 418 27.78 -5.60 -7.61
N LEU A 419 27.07 -6.74 -7.54
CA LEU A 419 26.37 -7.29 -8.69
C LEU A 419 25.26 -6.36 -9.22
N PRO A 420 24.33 -5.84 -8.41
CA PRO A 420 23.39 -4.81 -8.87
C PRO A 420 24.04 -3.54 -9.42
N ARG A 421 25.19 -3.13 -8.90
CA ARG A 421 25.97 -2.01 -9.45
C ARG A 421 26.48 -2.31 -10.86
N ASP A 422 27.07 -3.49 -11.03
CA ASP A 422 27.60 -3.93 -12.32
C ASP A 422 26.50 -4.17 -13.36
N ASP A 423 25.30 -4.56 -12.90
CA ASP A 423 24.08 -4.65 -13.69
C ASP A 423 23.41 -3.26 -13.96
N GLY A 424 24.00 -2.17 -13.48
CA GLY A 424 23.54 -0.81 -13.74
C GLY A 424 22.31 -0.37 -12.93
N LEU A 425 21.96 -1.06 -11.83
CA LEU A 425 20.81 -0.72 -11.00
C LEU A 425 21.08 0.37 -9.98
N LEU A 426 22.33 0.59 -9.60
CA LEU A 426 22.70 1.60 -8.62
C LEU A 426 24.10 2.15 -8.86
N ILE A 427 24.36 3.28 -8.23
CA ILE A 427 25.68 3.93 -8.17
C ILE A 427 26.08 4.03 -6.69
N ILE A 428 27.28 3.57 -6.36
CA ILE A 428 27.84 3.66 -5.02
C ILE A 428 28.88 4.79 -5.03
N GLU A 429 28.57 5.86 -4.33
CA GLU A 429 29.47 6.99 -4.11
C GLU A 429 29.99 7.00 -2.67
N ARG A 430 30.91 7.90 -2.36
CA ARG A 430 31.49 8.01 -1.01
C ARG A 430 30.40 8.29 0.04
N ASP A 431 29.51 9.25 -0.25
CA ASP A 431 28.58 9.79 0.73
C ASP A 431 27.13 9.27 0.54
N GLU A 432 26.83 8.62 -0.61
CA GLU A 432 25.49 8.09 -0.90
C GLU A 432 25.50 6.83 -1.79
N ILE A 433 24.45 6.04 -1.70
CA ILE A 433 24.10 4.99 -2.65
C ILE A 433 22.81 5.43 -3.33
N ARG A 434 22.81 5.48 -4.66
CA ARG A 434 21.66 5.98 -5.43
C ARG A 434 21.20 4.96 -6.46
N ALA A 435 19.92 4.64 -6.46
CA ALA A 435 19.32 3.83 -7.52
C ALA A 435 19.32 4.59 -8.84
N THR A 436 19.70 3.93 -9.94
CA THR A 436 19.50 4.44 -11.30
C THR A 436 18.04 4.44 -11.68
N TRP A 437 17.66 4.95 -12.85
CA TRP A 437 16.31 4.82 -13.35
C TRP A 437 15.87 3.35 -13.45
N LEU A 438 16.71 2.49 -14.03
CA LEU A 438 16.46 1.05 -14.10
C LEU A 438 16.37 0.45 -12.68
N GLY A 439 17.23 0.88 -11.77
CA GLY A 439 17.20 0.44 -10.37
C GLY A 439 15.91 0.80 -9.63
N ARG A 440 15.24 1.89 -10.00
CA ARG A 440 13.92 2.24 -9.43
C ARG A 440 12.84 1.22 -9.77
N ILE A 441 12.92 0.59 -10.94
CA ILE A 441 12.00 -0.51 -11.33
C ILE A 441 12.25 -1.74 -10.46
N PHE A 442 13.51 -2.02 -10.12
CA PHE A 442 13.93 -3.15 -9.29
C PHE A 442 14.22 -2.77 -7.84
N ILE A 443 13.68 -1.64 -7.36
CA ILE A 443 14.01 -1.06 -6.06
C ILE A 443 13.76 -2.02 -4.89
N ARG A 444 12.73 -2.88 -4.99
CA ARG A 444 12.44 -3.91 -3.99
C ARG A 444 13.59 -4.90 -3.86
N ASN A 445 14.21 -5.30 -4.96
CA ASN A 445 15.35 -6.22 -4.97
C ASN A 445 16.58 -5.59 -4.31
N LEU A 446 16.79 -4.28 -4.49
CA LEU A 446 17.85 -3.55 -3.83
C LEU A 446 17.59 -3.44 -2.31
N ALA A 447 16.36 -3.14 -1.91
CA ALA A 447 15.95 -3.08 -0.51
C ALA A 447 16.09 -4.44 0.21
N MET A 448 15.81 -5.54 -0.48
CA MET A 448 15.96 -6.90 0.04
C MET A 448 17.38 -7.24 0.49
N LEU A 449 18.40 -6.58 -0.06
CA LEU A 449 19.80 -6.81 0.33
C LEU A 449 20.13 -6.29 1.73
N PHE A 450 19.31 -5.38 2.27
CA PHE A 450 19.41 -4.85 3.63
C PHE A 450 18.52 -5.58 4.64
N ASP A 451 17.82 -6.66 4.23
CA ASP A 451 16.88 -7.41 5.06
C ASP A 451 17.42 -8.79 5.47
N PRO A 452 18.05 -8.90 6.66
CA PRO A 452 18.59 -10.17 7.14
C PRO A 452 17.52 -11.22 7.49
N TYR A 453 16.25 -10.80 7.73
CA TYR A 453 15.16 -11.74 8.00
C TYR A 453 14.79 -12.58 6.77
N LEU A 454 15.02 -12.08 5.55
CA LEU A 454 14.73 -12.83 4.33
C LEU A 454 15.61 -14.08 4.19
N GLU A 455 16.87 -14.03 4.60
CA GLU A 455 17.76 -15.19 4.55
C GLU A 455 17.26 -16.32 5.43
N GLN A 456 16.76 -15.97 6.63
CA GLN A 456 16.18 -16.92 7.58
C GLN A 456 14.85 -17.51 7.06
N GLN A 457 14.05 -16.68 6.36
CA GLN A 457 12.75 -17.08 5.81
C GLN A 457 12.87 -17.95 4.54
N GLN A 458 13.91 -17.78 3.74
CA GLN A 458 14.16 -18.59 2.53
C GLN A 458 14.48 -20.07 2.83
N LEU A 459 14.83 -20.40 4.04
CA LEU A 459 14.99 -21.77 4.52
C LEU A 459 13.63 -22.53 4.65
N ASN A 460 12.51 -21.83 4.56
CA ASN A 460 11.18 -22.43 4.60
C ASN A 460 10.75 -22.94 3.22
N ALA A 461 10.16 -24.12 3.16
CA ALA A 461 9.79 -24.82 1.93
C ALA A 461 8.68 -24.16 1.10
N LYS A 462 8.02 -23.10 1.58
CA LYS A 462 6.95 -22.39 0.86
C LYS A 462 7.28 -20.90 0.73
N PRO A 463 7.12 -20.30 -0.46
CA PRO A 463 7.34 -18.87 -0.62
C PRO A 463 6.33 -18.08 0.22
N LEU A 464 6.84 -17.12 1.01
CA LEU A 464 6.03 -16.23 1.83
C LEU A 464 5.47 -15.04 1.04
N PHE A 465 6.14 -14.68 -0.05
CA PHE A 465 5.84 -13.51 -0.86
C PHE A 465 5.63 -13.88 -2.34
N SER A 466 4.86 -13.06 -3.05
CA SER A 466 4.82 -13.08 -4.51
C SER A 466 6.13 -12.57 -5.12
N LYS A 467 6.35 -12.85 -6.41
CA LYS A 467 7.47 -12.29 -7.18
C LYS A 467 7.42 -10.76 -7.22
N THR A 468 8.59 -10.14 -7.41
CA THR A 468 8.74 -8.68 -7.39
C THR A 468 8.19 -7.99 -8.64
N LEU A 469 8.11 -8.69 -9.77
CA LEU A 469 7.56 -8.23 -11.05
C LEU A 469 6.49 -9.18 -11.59
#